data_e5f990d45f1f546b224c792934273bf0
#
_entry.id   e5f990d45f1f546b224c792934273bf0
#
_cell.length_a   1.000
_cell.length_b   1.000
_cell.length_c   1.000
_cell.angle_alpha   90.00
_cell.angle_beta   90.00
_cell.angle_gamma   90.00
#
_symmetry.space_group_name_H-M   'P 1'
#
loop_
_entity.id
_entity.type
_entity.pdbx_description
1 polymer ?
#
loop_
_entity_poly.entity_id
_entity_poly.type
_entity_poly.pdbx_seq_one_letter_code
_entity_poly.pdbx_strand_id
1 'polypeptide(L)'
;MRIDDLRETTNVDDRRGEFGGWGGYGGMGPVGYGGAIRGGGMGIVGFIILALLFGGNPGALLNGNDGAPIATSGGPRDDDAQFEFARKIIGSTEDVWAPILAAKGIAYQPAVFTPYDYQTATGCGEGSAAAGPFYCPADRRVYLDLSFFNELKDRFGAPGQFAQAYVIAHEVGHNVQNNLGISERAQEQEQSLSRTGANKISVRVELQADCFSGVWARRADEKFHILESGDVENGLRAASAVGDDTLQKEEQGYVVPDSFTHGT
;
A
#
# COMPACT_ATOMS: atom_id res chain seq x y z
N MET A 1 -1.43 -4.01 -20.63
CA MET A 1 0.01 -3.59 -20.59
C MET A 1 0.91 -4.79 -20.89
N ARG A 2 2.17 -4.54 -21.27
CA ARG A 2 3.19 -5.57 -21.54
C ARG A 2 4.19 -5.64 -20.40
N ILE A 3 4.44 -6.83 -19.89
CA ILE A 3 5.33 -7.05 -18.73
C ILE A 3 6.40 -8.11 -19.01
N ASP A 4 6.47 -8.65 -20.25
CA ASP A 4 7.32 -9.80 -20.57
C ASP A 4 8.80 -9.48 -20.40
N ASP A 5 9.19 -8.26 -20.73
CA ASP A 5 10.58 -7.79 -20.65
C ASP A 5 10.97 -7.19 -19.28
N LEU A 6 10.03 -7.17 -18.31
CA LEU A 6 10.30 -6.67 -16.98
C LEU A 6 10.99 -7.75 -16.12
N ARG A 7 12.06 -7.37 -15.44
CA ARG A 7 12.67 -8.22 -14.43
C ARG A 7 11.83 -8.25 -13.15
N GLU A 8 11.88 -9.32 -12.45
CA GLU A 8 11.34 -9.40 -11.11
C GLU A 8 12.28 -8.76 -10.09
N THR A 9 11.71 -8.12 -9.06
CA THR A 9 12.50 -7.75 -7.89
C THR A 9 12.93 -9.00 -7.12
N THR A 10 14.13 -8.97 -6.55
CA THR A 10 14.62 -9.96 -5.58
C THR A 10 14.46 -9.49 -4.15
N ASN A 11 13.99 -8.24 -3.95
CA ASN A 11 13.83 -7.63 -2.64
C ASN A 11 12.42 -7.95 -2.10
N VAL A 12 12.21 -9.21 -1.71
CA VAL A 12 10.92 -9.77 -1.33
C VAL A 12 11.01 -10.47 0.02
N ASP A 13 9.98 -10.26 0.84
CA ASP A 13 9.71 -11.02 2.07
C ASP A 13 8.28 -11.60 1.94
N ASP A 14 8.18 -12.81 1.37
CA ASP A 14 6.89 -13.45 1.08
C ASP A 14 6.31 -14.04 2.36
N ARG A 15 5.23 -13.44 2.83
CA ARG A 15 4.48 -13.85 4.04
C ARG A 15 3.13 -14.47 3.72
N ARG A 16 2.88 -14.81 2.46
CA ARG A 16 1.66 -15.52 2.08
C ARG A 16 1.64 -16.90 2.74
N GLY A 17 0.49 -17.27 3.31
CA GLY A 17 0.34 -18.53 4.04
C GLY A 17 0.84 -18.50 5.49
N GLU A 18 1.39 -17.39 5.98
CA GLU A 18 1.84 -17.31 7.39
C GLU A 18 0.69 -17.08 8.39
N PHE A 19 -0.51 -16.80 7.91
CA PHE A 19 -1.69 -16.59 8.75
C PHE A 19 -2.15 -17.90 9.38
N GLY A 20 -1.78 -18.11 10.66
CA GLY A 20 -2.13 -19.30 11.43
C GLY A 20 -1.10 -19.76 12.47
N GLY A 21 0.06 -19.13 12.52
CA GLY A 21 1.17 -19.50 13.39
C GLY A 21 1.30 -18.70 14.70
N TRP A 22 0.23 -18.40 15.42
CA TRP A 22 0.31 -18.01 16.83
C TRP A 22 0.35 -19.27 17.72
N GLY A 23 1.38 -20.09 17.53
CA GLY A 23 1.59 -21.29 18.30
C GLY A 23 3.06 -21.62 18.46
N GLY A 24 3.81 -20.89 19.30
CA GLY A 24 5.17 -21.33 19.62
C GLY A 24 6.09 -20.32 20.26
N TYR A 25 5.63 -19.54 21.25
CA TYR A 25 6.55 -19.03 22.26
C TYR A 25 6.05 -19.47 23.64
N GLY A 26 6.79 -20.44 24.19
CA GLY A 26 6.61 -20.90 25.54
C GLY A 26 6.72 -19.78 26.56
N GLY A 27 5.76 -19.72 27.43
CA GLY A 27 5.79 -19.26 28.81
C GLY A 27 6.45 -17.92 29.09
N MET A 28 5.64 -16.86 29.18
CA MET A 28 5.87 -15.81 30.17
C MET A 28 4.51 -15.19 30.56
N GLY A 29 4.31 -15.11 31.88
CA GLY A 29 3.06 -14.73 32.53
C GLY A 29 2.55 -13.32 32.24
N PRO A 30 1.39 -12.92 32.82
CA PRO A 30 0.67 -11.72 32.48
C PRO A 30 1.43 -10.48 32.90
N VAL A 31 1.88 -9.69 31.95
CA VAL A 31 2.46 -8.36 32.22
C VAL A 31 1.34 -7.33 31.99
N GLY A 32 1.15 -6.53 33.04
CA GLY A 32 0.06 -5.58 33.19
C GLY A 32 0.00 -4.52 32.09
N TYR A 33 -1.23 -4.21 31.70
CA TYR A 33 -1.58 -3.06 30.88
C TYR A 33 -1.24 -1.77 31.64
N GLY A 34 -0.32 -1.01 31.07
CA GLY A 34 0.03 0.32 31.58
C GLY A 34 1.16 0.97 30.80
N GLY A 35 0.93 1.35 29.56
CA GLY A 35 1.91 2.09 28.77
C GLY A 35 1.21 2.96 27.72
N ALA A 36 1.16 4.27 27.97
CA ALA A 36 0.62 5.26 27.05
C ALA A 36 1.33 5.19 25.69
N ILE A 37 0.58 4.94 24.61
CA ILE A 37 1.05 5.04 23.25
C ILE A 37 1.29 6.52 22.93
N ARG A 38 2.55 6.95 23.02
CA ARG A 38 3.05 8.18 22.44
C ARG A 38 3.93 7.77 21.25
N GLY A 39 3.44 7.90 20.05
CA GLY A 39 4.21 7.66 18.83
C GLY A 39 3.40 7.92 17.58
N GLY A 40 3.68 9.00 16.92
CA GLY A 40 3.57 9.38 15.52
C GLY A 40 2.44 8.81 14.66
N GLY A 41 1.38 9.59 14.51
CA GLY A 41 0.18 9.13 13.85
C GLY A 41 0.05 9.49 12.38
N MET A 42 0.68 8.82 11.43
CA MET A 42 0.14 8.74 10.07
C MET A 42 -0.35 7.32 9.72
N GLY A 43 0.30 6.27 10.24
CA GLY A 43 -0.10 4.89 9.96
C GLY A 43 -1.44 4.46 10.56
N ILE A 44 -1.80 4.96 11.74
CA ILE A 44 -2.99 4.50 12.47
C ILE A 44 -4.27 5.22 12.02
N VAL A 45 -4.19 6.50 11.69
CA VAL A 45 -5.39 7.28 11.31
C VAL A 45 -5.80 6.96 9.87
N GLY A 46 -4.87 6.84 8.93
CA GLY A 46 -5.15 6.36 7.59
C GLY A 46 -5.68 4.92 7.60
N PHE A 47 -5.11 4.09 8.44
CA PHE A 47 -5.49 2.69 8.62
C PHE A 47 -6.90 2.52 9.21
N ILE A 48 -7.26 3.30 10.24
CA ILE A 48 -8.61 3.26 10.85
C ILE A 48 -9.66 3.82 9.89
N ILE A 49 -9.33 4.87 9.15
CA ILE A 49 -10.27 5.46 8.17
C ILE A 49 -10.49 4.50 7.01
N LEU A 50 -9.45 3.89 6.48
CA LEU A 50 -9.60 2.88 5.44
C LEU A 50 -10.39 1.66 5.93
N ALA A 51 -10.13 1.16 7.14
CA ALA A 51 -10.92 0.06 7.75
C ALA A 51 -12.39 0.44 7.98
N LEU A 52 -12.69 1.69 8.33
CA LEU A 52 -14.05 2.21 8.43
C LEU A 52 -14.68 2.41 7.04
N LEU A 53 -13.86 2.80 6.05
CA LEU A 53 -14.27 3.00 4.66
C LEU A 53 -14.63 1.68 3.95
N PHE A 54 -14.03 0.56 4.35
CA PHE A 54 -14.32 -0.76 3.77
C PHE A 54 -15.42 -1.54 4.51
N GLY A 55 -16.25 -0.86 5.34
CA GLY A 55 -17.36 -1.49 6.06
C GLY A 55 -16.93 -2.54 7.08
N GLY A 56 -15.64 -2.57 7.42
CA GLY A 56 -15.10 -3.39 8.48
C GLY A 56 -15.55 -2.87 9.84
N ASN A 57 -16.33 -3.67 10.59
CA ASN A 57 -16.67 -3.35 11.97
C ASN A 57 -15.37 -3.48 12.81
N PRO A 58 -14.77 -2.38 13.31
CA PRO A 58 -13.56 -2.46 14.12
C PRO A 58 -13.74 -3.29 15.40
N GLY A 59 -14.98 -3.53 15.82
CA GLY A 59 -15.31 -4.44 16.92
C GLY A 59 -15.24 -5.92 16.54
N ALA A 60 -15.32 -6.29 15.27
CA ALA A 60 -15.21 -7.68 14.84
C ALA A 60 -13.73 -8.16 14.83
N LEU A 61 -12.78 -7.25 14.71
CA LEU A 61 -11.34 -7.54 14.77
C LEU A 61 -10.87 -7.87 16.21
N LEU A 62 -11.67 -7.56 17.22
CA LEU A 62 -11.35 -7.85 18.64
C LEU A 62 -11.93 -9.16 19.16
N ASN A 63 -12.76 -9.87 18.39
CA ASN A 63 -13.41 -11.13 18.77
C ASN A 63 -13.04 -12.27 17.81
N GLY A 64 -11.75 -12.48 17.58
CA GLY A 64 -11.27 -13.63 16.82
C GLY A 64 -11.27 -14.90 17.67
N ASN A 65 -12.33 -15.67 17.58
CA ASN A 65 -12.33 -17.06 18.00
C ASN A 65 -13.01 -17.87 16.90
N ASP A 66 -12.21 -18.56 16.10
CA ASP A 66 -12.48 -19.77 15.31
C ASP A 66 -11.56 -19.82 14.06
N GLY A 67 -10.26 -20.07 14.28
CA GLY A 67 -9.30 -20.33 13.21
C GLY A 67 -8.78 -21.77 13.30
N ALA A 68 -9.22 -22.63 12.40
CA ALA A 68 -8.51 -23.89 12.16
C ALA A 68 -7.12 -23.60 11.55
N PRO A 69 -6.05 -24.27 11.95
CA PRO A 69 -4.72 -24.06 11.40
C PRO A 69 -4.69 -24.50 9.94
N ILE A 70 -4.42 -23.54 9.02
CA ILE A 70 -4.17 -23.86 7.63
C ILE A 70 -2.70 -24.28 7.53
N ALA A 71 -2.48 -25.55 7.20
CA ALA A 71 -1.16 -26.08 6.94
C ALA A 71 -0.57 -25.37 5.69
N THR A 72 0.63 -24.82 5.83
CA THR A 72 1.43 -24.31 4.72
C THR A 72 1.82 -25.46 3.80
N SER A 73 1.06 -25.70 2.76
CA SER A 73 1.46 -26.60 1.69
C SER A 73 2.37 -25.83 0.73
N GLY A 74 3.65 -26.18 0.63
CA GLY A 74 4.59 -25.60 -0.33
C GLY A 74 4.34 -26.04 -1.78
N GLY A 75 3.06 -25.99 -2.22
CA GLY A 75 2.64 -26.21 -3.60
C GLY A 75 2.35 -24.89 -4.31
N PRO A 76 2.13 -24.91 -5.64
CA PRO A 76 1.69 -23.75 -6.40
C PRO A 76 0.43 -23.14 -5.79
N ARG A 77 0.39 -21.80 -5.69
CA ARG A 77 -0.76 -21.06 -5.19
C ARG A 77 -1.55 -20.47 -6.36
N ASP A 78 -2.84 -20.30 -6.18
CA ASP A 78 -3.72 -19.71 -7.20
C ASP A 78 -3.36 -18.24 -7.49
N ASP A 79 -2.66 -17.58 -6.57
CA ASP A 79 -2.22 -16.18 -6.67
C ASP A 79 -0.77 -16.00 -7.16
N ASP A 80 -0.07 -17.08 -7.55
CA ASP A 80 1.32 -17.00 -8.00
C ASP A 80 1.51 -16.12 -9.24
N ALA A 81 0.54 -16.11 -10.15
CA ALA A 81 0.58 -15.22 -11.31
C ALA A 81 0.50 -13.73 -10.93
N GLN A 82 -0.33 -13.40 -9.93
CA GLN A 82 -0.43 -12.03 -9.38
C GLN A 82 0.85 -11.66 -8.61
N PHE A 83 1.42 -12.61 -7.90
CA PHE A 83 2.69 -12.43 -7.22
C PHE A 83 3.84 -12.14 -8.19
N GLU A 84 3.99 -12.92 -9.25
CA GLU A 84 4.98 -12.68 -10.30
C GLU A 84 4.77 -11.31 -10.96
N PHE A 85 3.50 -10.98 -11.29
CA PHE A 85 3.15 -9.66 -11.82
C PHE A 85 3.60 -8.53 -10.88
N ALA A 86 3.25 -8.60 -9.60
CA ALA A 86 3.63 -7.57 -8.62
C ALA A 86 5.16 -7.43 -8.50
N ARG A 87 5.90 -8.53 -8.49
CA ARG A 87 7.36 -8.53 -8.48
C ARG A 87 7.96 -7.84 -9.71
N LYS A 88 7.39 -8.06 -10.89
CA LYS A 88 7.80 -7.40 -12.14
C LYS A 88 7.55 -5.90 -12.09
N ILE A 89 6.40 -5.48 -11.58
CA ILE A 89 6.09 -4.05 -11.47
C ILE A 89 7.07 -3.38 -10.48
N ILE A 90 7.29 -3.95 -9.30
CA ILE A 90 8.25 -3.41 -8.32
C ILE A 90 9.67 -3.39 -8.90
N GLY A 91 10.11 -4.45 -9.58
CA GLY A 91 11.40 -4.47 -10.27
C GLY A 91 11.55 -3.34 -11.30
N SER A 92 10.48 -3.06 -12.06
CA SER A 92 10.47 -1.95 -13.00
C SER A 92 10.52 -0.58 -12.32
N THR A 93 9.90 -0.43 -11.14
CA THR A 93 10.00 0.82 -10.36
C THR A 93 11.43 1.05 -9.86
N GLU A 94 12.11 0.00 -9.41
CA GLU A 94 13.54 0.09 -9.02
C GLU A 94 14.40 0.55 -10.19
N ASP A 95 14.17 0.00 -11.38
CA ASP A 95 14.91 0.32 -12.61
C ASP A 95 14.67 1.75 -13.10
N VAL A 96 13.54 2.35 -12.73
CA VAL A 96 13.20 3.75 -13.03
C VAL A 96 13.77 4.69 -11.96
N TRP A 97 13.56 4.40 -10.70
CA TRP A 97 13.86 5.36 -9.62
C TRP A 97 15.34 5.39 -9.26
N ALA A 98 16.05 4.28 -9.33
CA ALA A 98 17.47 4.23 -8.99
C ALA A 98 18.30 5.24 -9.81
N PRO A 99 18.23 5.29 -11.15
CA PRO A 99 18.99 6.28 -11.93
C PRO A 99 18.49 7.72 -11.72
N ILE A 100 17.19 7.94 -11.50
CA ILE A 100 16.63 9.28 -11.26
C ILE A 100 17.18 9.87 -9.95
N LEU A 101 17.21 9.09 -8.86
CA LEU A 101 17.72 9.54 -7.58
C LEU A 101 19.24 9.66 -7.59
N ALA A 102 19.93 8.73 -8.24
CA ALA A 102 21.38 8.80 -8.41
C ALA A 102 21.83 10.08 -9.14
N ALA A 103 21.09 10.53 -10.16
CA ALA A 103 21.35 11.79 -10.86
C ALA A 103 21.19 13.03 -9.96
N LYS A 104 20.51 12.88 -8.80
CA LYS A 104 20.36 13.90 -7.75
C LYS A 104 21.34 13.71 -6.58
N GLY A 105 22.26 12.76 -6.68
CA GLY A 105 23.21 12.43 -5.61
C GLY A 105 22.58 11.65 -4.44
N ILE A 106 21.40 11.06 -4.64
CA ILE A 106 20.67 10.30 -3.62
C ILE A 106 20.80 8.81 -3.94
N ALA A 107 21.30 8.03 -2.98
CA ALA A 107 21.32 6.58 -3.09
C ALA A 107 19.90 6.03 -2.90
N TYR A 108 19.32 5.45 -3.95
CA TYR A 108 18.00 4.84 -3.86
C TYR A 108 18.00 3.62 -2.94
N GLN A 109 17.10 3.61 -1.99
CA GLN A 109 16.84 2.47 -1.13
C GLN A 109 15.48 1.88 -1.54
N PRO A 110 15.46 0.73 -2.23
CA PRO A 110 14.22 0.13 -2.67
C PRO A 110 13.39 -0.36 -1.48
N ALA A 111 12.08 -0.33 -1.63
CA ALA A 111 11.18 -0.94 -0.66
C ALA A 111 11.26 -2.46 -0.74
N VAL A 112 11.12 -3.15 0.39
CA VAL A 112 10.92 -4.60 0.41
C VAL A 112 9.48 -4.90 0.06
N PHE A 113 9.24 -5.70 -0.96
CA PHE A 113 7.90 -6.19 -1.28
C PHE A 113 7.49 -7.28 -0.30
N THR A 114 6.38 -7.09 0.40
CA THR A 114 5.89 -8.02 1.42
C THR A 114 4.44 -8.40 1.13
N PRO A 115 4.22 -9.40 0.25
CA PRO A 115 2.89 -9.96 0.08
C PRO A 115 2.47 -10.76 1.32
N TYR A 116 1.19 -10.71 1.67
CA TYR A 116 0.65 -11.39 2.83
C TYR A 116 -0.80 -11.81 2.60
N ASP A 117 -1.34 -12.67 3.45
CA ASP A 117 -2.75 -13.06 3.44
C ASP A 117 -3.46 -12.48 4.68
N TYR A 118 -4.53 -11.74 4.47
CA TYR A 118 -5.47 -11.19 5.46
C TYR A 118 -4.87 -10.19 6.45
N GLN A 119 -3.84 -10.56 7.22
CA GLN A 119 -3.22 -9.72 8.25
C GLN A 119 -1.72 -10.01 8.36
N THR A 120 -0.95 -8.98 8.73
CA THR A 120 0.50 -9.11 8.96
C THR A 120 1.00 -8.07 9.95
N ALA A 121 2.01 -8.42 10.73
CA ALA A 121 2.70 -7.45 11.59
C ALA A 121 3.63 -6.56 10.75
N THR A 122 3.63 -5.27 11.00
CA THR A 122 4.46 -4.28 10.29
C THR A 122 5.16 -3.33 11.25
N GLY A 123 6.16 -2.60 10.77
CA GLY A 123 6.80 -1.53 11.54
C GLY A 123 5.86 -0.37 11.89
N CYS A 124 4.72 -0.26 11.20
CA CYS A 124 3.71 0.78 11.40
C CYS A 124 2.51 0.30 12.25
N GLY A 125 2.52 -0.94 12.72
CA GLY A 125 1.42 -1.57 13.42
C GLY A 125 0.93 -2.83 12.73
N GLU A 126 -0.33 -3.21 12.95
CA GLU A 126 -0.94 -4.37 12.29
C GLU A 126 -1.46 -3.97 10.92
N GLY A 127 -1.04 -4.70 9.87
CA GLY A 127 -1.54 -4.57 8.50
C GLY A 127 -2.71 -5.50 8.25
N SER A 128 -3.74 -5.03 7.55
CA SER A 128 -4.93 -5.82 7.19
C SER A 128 -5.26 -5.68 5.71
N ALA A 129 -5.66 -6.77 5.07
CA ALA A 129 -6.13 -6.78 3.68
C ALA A 129 -7.29 -5.79 3.46
N ALA A 130 -8.15 -5.61 4.47
CA ALA A 130 -9.25 -4.64 4.41
C ALA A 130 -8.78 -3.18 4.26
N ALA A 131 -7.52 -2.89 4.58
CA ALA A 131 -6.92 -1.57 4.39
C ALA A 131 -6.39 -1.33 2.98
N GLY A 132 -6.39 -2.35 2.11
CA GLY A 132 -5.76 -2.31 0.80
C GLY A 132 -4.21 -2.36 0.87
N PRO A 133 -3.54 -2.14 -0.25
CA PRO A 133 -2.09 -2.01 -0.30
C PRO A 133 -1.61 -0.79 0.48
N PHE A 134 -0.40 -0.86 1.05
CA PHE A 134 0.19 0.29 1.72
C PHE A 134 1.71 0.21 1.82
N TYR A 135 2.35 1.36 1.92
CA TYR A 135 3.76 1.49 2.25
C TYR A 135 3.92 1.85 3.73
N CYS A 136 4.81 1.15 4.43
CA CYS A 136 5.17 1.50 5.80
C CYS A 136 6.57 2.16 5.82
N PRO A 137 6.68 3.44 6.22
CA PRO A 137 7.97 4.14 6.25
C PRO A 137 8.91 3.64 7.35
N ALA A 138 8.37 3.06 8.43
CA ALA A 138 9.17 2.60 9.58
C ALA A 138 10.05 1.39 9.23
N ASP A 139 9.58 0.50 8.38
CA ASP A 139 10.32 -0.69 7.95
C ASP A 139 10.63 -0.70 6.43
N ARG A 140 10.18 0.33 5.69
CA ARG A 140 10.39 0.52 4.25
C ARG A 140 9.87 -0.63 3.40
N ARG A 141 8.65 -1.06 3.68
CA ARG A 141 8.01 -2.16 3.01
C ARG A 141 6.74 -1.73 2.29
N VAL A 142 6.52 -2.30 1.12
CA VAL A 142 5.23 -2.29 0.43
C VAL A 142 4.51 -3.57 0.79
N TYR A 143 3.39 -3.43 1.45
CA TYR A 143 2.52 -4.52 1.86
C TYR A 143 1.34 -4.65 0.91
N LEU A 144 1.04 -5.87 0.50
CA LEU A 144 -0.05 -6.15 -0.45
C LEU A 144 -0.65 -7.54 -0.19
N ASP A 145 -1.94 -7.58 0.12
CA ASP A 145 -2.73 -8.79 -0.06
C ASP A 145 -3.15 -8.87 -1.53
N LEU A 146 -2.75 -9.93 -2.23
CA LEU A 146 -2.98 -10.07 -3.67
C LEU A 146 -4.47 -10.18 -4.04
N SER A 147 -5.35 -10.52 -3.07
CA SER A 147 -6.80 -10.51 -3.26
C SER A 147 -7.35 -9.12 -3.61
N PHE A 148 -6.64 -8.05 -3.22
CA PHE A 148 -7.00 -6.67 -3.59
C PHE A 148 -7.14 -6.45 -5.09
N PHE A 149 -6.41 -7.19 -5.92
CA PHE A 149 -6.55 -7.09 -7.37
C PHE A 149 -7.93 -7.50 -7.88
N ASN A 150 -8.58 -8.43 -7.17
CA ASN A 150 -9.96 -8.78 -7.46
C ASN A 150 -10.92 -7.66 -7.02
N GLU A 151 -10.69 -7.05 -5.85
CA GLU A 151 -11.49 -5.91 -5.39
C GLU A 151 -11.37 -4.71 -6.33
N LEU A 152 -10.16 -4.43 -6.82
CA LEU A 152 -9.91 -3.34 -7.77
C LEU A 152 -10.74 -3.51 -9.05
N LYS A 153 -10.89 -4.75 -9.51
CA LYS A 153 -11.74 -5.09 -10.66
C LYS A 153 -13.23 -5.06 -10.34
N ASP A 154 -13.63 -5.77 -9.28
CA ASP A 154 -15.04 -6.14 -9.06
C ASP A 154 -15.80 -5.04 -8.30
N ARG A 155 -15.13 -4.34 -7.39
CA ARG A 155 -15.72 -3.27 -6.58
C ARG A 155 -15.44 -1.90 -7.19
N PHE A 156 -14.19 -1.62 -7.53
CA PHE A 156 -13.78 -0.29 -8.00
C PHE A 156 -13.92 -0.08 -9.51
N GLY A 157 -14.36 -1.10 -10.26
CA GLY A 157 -14.59 -0.98 -11.69
C GLY A 157 -13.35 -0.56 -12.49
N ALA A 158 -12.16 -0.84 -11.96
CA ALA A 158 -10.87 -0.57 -12.58
C ALA A 158 -10.18 -1.89 -13.01
N PRO A 159 -10.75 -2.61 -13.98
CA PRO A 159 -10.15 -3.84 -14.46
C PRO A 159 -8.89 -3.55 -15.27
N GLY A 160 -7.95 -4.45 -15.20
CA GLY A 160 -6.76 -4.41 -16.05
C GLY A 160 -5.46 -4.32 -15.26
N GLN A 161 -4.42 -4.86 -15.89
CA GLN A 161 -3.09 -4.95 -15.28
C GLN A 161 -2.49 -3.58 -14.97
N PHE A 162 -2.77 -2.57 -15.78
CA PHE A 162 -2.21 -1.24 -15.53
C PHE A 162 -2.83 -0.55 -14.31
N ALA A 163 -4.11 -0.81 -14.00
CA ALA A 163 -4.71 -0.35 -12.74
C ALA A 163 -4.01 -0.95 -11.52
N GLN A 164 -3.71 -2.25 -11.56
CA GLN A 164 -2.94 -2.94 -10.52
C GLN A 164 -1.50 -2.41 -10.42
N ALA A 165 -0.85 -2.22 -11.58
CA ALA A 165 0.50 -1.65 -11.65
C ALA A 165 0.56 -0.22 -11.11
N TYR A 166 -0.46 0.60 -11.39
CA TYR A 166 -0.58 1.95 -10.86
C TYR A 166 -0.60 1.96 -9.33
N VAL A 167 -1.43 1.11 -8.71
CA VAL A 167 -1.51 1.02 -7.24
C VAL A 167 -0.15 0.62 -6.63
N ILE A 168 0.50 -0.40 -7.18
CA ILE A 168 1.84 -0.80 -6.71
C ILE A 168 2.84 0.36 -6.85
N ALA A 169 2.82 1.06 -7.99
CA ALA A 169 3.72 2.18 -8.23
C ALA A 169 3.43 3.39 -7.33
N HIS A 170 2.17 3.58 -6.91
CA HIS A 170 1.77 4.57 -5.91
C HIS A 170 2.42 4.28 -4.55
N GLU A 171 2.33 3.04 -4.07
CA GLU A 171 2.99 2.64 -2.81
C GLU A 171 4.53 2.79 -2.87
N VAL A 172 5.12 2.46 -4.03
CA VAL A 172 6.54 2.76 -4.25
C VAL A 172 6.79 4.27 -4.31
N GLY A 173 5.82 5.08 -4.75
CA GLY A 173 5.87 6.54 -4.70
C GLY A 173 6.09 7.05 -3.27
N HIS A 174 5.44 6.45 -2.27
CA HIS A 174 5.69 6.75 -0.85
C HIS A 174 7.11 6.35 -0.41
N ASN A 175 7.65 5.24 -0.91
CA ASN A 175 9.06 4.90 -0.68
C ASN A 175 10.00 5.96 -1.29
N VAL A 176 9.69 6.48 -2.48
CA VAL A 176 10.46 7.57 -3.10
C VAL A 176 10.38 8.84 -2.26
N GLN A 177 9.22 9.20 -1.74
CA GLN A 177 9.06 10.33 -0.79
C GLN A 177 9.94 10.14 0.44
N ASN A 178 9.98 8.93 0.99
CA ASN A 178 10.83 8.60 2.13
C ASN A 178 12.33 8.75 1.77
N ASN A 179 12.77 8.25 0.61
CA ASN A 179 14.14 8.46 0.11
C ASN A 179 14.50 9.93 -0.09
N LEU A 180 13.53 10.77 -0.43
CA LEU A 180 13.70 12.23 -0.61
C LEU A 180 13.56 13.03 0.70
N GLY A 181 13.29 12.38 1.83
CA GLY A 181 13.02 13.01 3.12
C GLY A 181 11.73 13.85 3.13
N ILE A 182 10.81 13.60 2.21
CA ILE A 182 9.52 14.30 2.12
C ILE A 182 8.59 13.80 3.21
N SER A 183 8.54 12.49 3.44
CA SER A 183 7.67 11.86 4.45
C SER A 183 7.98 12.38 5.86
N GLU A 184 9.26 12.50 6.22
CA GLU A 184 9.67 13.06 7.53
C GLU A 184 9.22 14.51 7.68
N ARG A 185 9.49 15.35 6.67
CA ARG A 185 9.07 16.77 6.71
C ARG A 185 7.55 16.94 6.72
N ALA A 186 6.80 16.11 6.03
CA ALA A 186 5.34 16.13 6.06
C ALA A 186 4.83 15.79 7.47
N GLN A 187 5.36 14.73 8.07
CA GLN A 187 5.01 14.32 9.43
C GLN A 187 5.33 15.41 10.48
N GLU A 188 6.48 16.07 10.38
CA GLU A 188 6.83 17.20 11.26
C GLU A 188 5.83 18.36 11.12
N GLN A 189 5.43 18.69 9.91
CA GLN A 189 4.44 19.75 9.65
C GLN A 189 3.07 19.37 10.22
N GLU A 190 2.60 18.14 9.99
CA GLU A 190 1.31 17.67 10.48
C GLU A 190 1.19 17.73 11.99
N GLN A 191 2.27 17.39 12.72
CA GLN A 191 2.31 17.46 14.19
C GLN A 191 2.11 18.88 14.73
N SER A 192 2.42 19.91 13.96
CA SER A 192 2.30 21.32 14.34
C SER A 192 0.95 21.96 13.95
N LEU A 193 0.11 21.25 13.20
CA LEU A 193 -1.12 21.78 12.60
C LEU A 193 -2.37 21.28 13.33
N SER A 194 -3.51 21.95 13.06
CA SER A 194 -4.83 21.40 13.36
C SER A 194 -5.11 20.17 12.50
N ARG A 195 -6.08 19.33 12.89
CA ARG A 195 -6.50 18.14 12.12
C ARG A 195 -6.76 18.47 10.64
N THR A 196 -7.55 19.51 10.35
CA THR A 196 -7.80 19.96 8.97
C THR A 196 -6.52 20.39 8.26
N GLY A 197 -5.60 21.04 8.99
CA GLY A 197 -4.29 21.42 8.44
C GLY A 197 -3.42 20.21 8.10
N ALA A 198 -3.37 19.23 8.99
CA ALA A 198 -2.67 17.97 8.79
C ALA A 198 -3.23 17.19 7.58
N ASN A 199 -4.56 17.07 7.49
CA ASN A 199 -5.22 16.41 6.35
C ASN A 199 -4.84 17.05 5.00
N LYS A 200 -4.70 18.39 4.94
CA LYS A 200 -4.24 19.07 3.71
C LYS A 200 -2.79 18.72 3.34
N ILE A 201 -1.94 18.40 4.31
CA ILE A 201 -0.59 17.92 4.03
C ILE A 201 -0.66 16.48 3.53
N SER A 202 -1.43 15.61 4.18
CA SER A 202 -1.64 14.23 3.74
C SER A 202 -2.11 14.17 2.28
N VAL A 203 -3.15 14.92 1.92
CA VAL A 203 -3.64 14.99 0.52
C VAL A 203 -2.52 15.37 -0.47
N ARG A 204 -1.62 16.28 -0.11
CA ARG A 204 -0.50 16.64 -0.99
C ARG A 204 0.54 15.53 -1.12
N VAL A 205 0.76 14.78 -0.06
CA VAL A 205 1.65 13.60 -0.06
C VAL A 205 1.07 12.54 -0.98
N GLU A 206 -0.23 12.26 -0.89
CA GLU A 206 -0.94 11.31 -1.75
C GLU A 206 -0.90 11.72 -3.22
N LEU A 207 -1.29 12.96 -3.55
CA LEU A 207 -1.22 13.48 -4.93
C LEU A 207 0.21 13.48 -5.50
N GLN A 208 1.22 13.60 -4.64
CA GLN A 208 2.60 13.45 -5.08
C GLN A 208 2.97 11.99 -5.34
N ALA A 209 2.46 11.03 -4.57
CA ALA A 209 2.63 9.60 -4.86
C ALA A 209 1.95 9.22 -6.18
N ASP A 210 0.76 9.77 -6.46
CA ASP A 210 0.09 9.67 -7.76
C ASP A 210 0.96 10.22 -8.90
N CYS A 211 1.53 11.40 -8.72
CA CYS A 211 2.45 11.99 -9.69
C CYS A 211 3.68 11.09 -9.91
N PHE A 212 4.23 10.49 -8.86
CA PHE A 212 5.38 9.58 -8.95
C PHE A 212 5.01 8.28 -9.68
N SER A 213 3.82 7.74 -9.49
CA SER A 213 3.34 6.60 -10.28
C SER A 213 3.23 6.95 -11.77
N GLY A 214 2.77 8.16 -12.10
CA GLY A 214 2.74 8.67 -13.47
C GLY A 214 4.15 8.86 -14.08
N VAL A 215 5.11 9.34 -13.29
CA VAL A 215 6.52 9.44 -13.69
C VAL A 215 7.10 8.05 -13.96
N TRP A 216 6.84 7.09 -13.06
CA TRP A 216 7.21 5.70 -13.29
C TRP A 216 6.64 5.16 -14.60
N ALA A 217 5.33 5.27 -14.81
CA ALA A 217 4.65 4.77 -15.99
C ALA A 217 5.30 5.31 -17.28
N ARG A 218 5.53 6.62 -17.33
CA ARG A 218 6.16 7.28 -18.49
C ARG A 218 7.59 6.77 -18.71
N ARG A 219 8.41 6.67 -17.66
CA ARG A 219 9.81 6.24 -17.77
C ARG A 219 9.95 4.75 -18.06
N ALA A 220 9.08 3.93 -17.49
CA ALA A 220 9.03 2.51 -17.80
C ALA A 220 8.56 2.27 -19.23
N ASP A 221 7.62 3.07 -19.75
CA ASP A 221 7.20 2.98 -21.15
C ASP A 221 8.32 3.41 -22.11
N GLU A 222 9.03 4.48 -21.81
CA GLU A 222 10.21 4.89 -22.60
C GLU A 222 11.30 3.81 -22.68
N LYS A 223 11.45 3.01 -21.63
CA LYS A 223 12.51 1.98 -21.52
C LYS A 223 12.06 0.60 -21.99
N PHE A 224 10.85 0.20 -21.68
CA PHE A 224 10.35 -1.17 -21.82
C PHE A 224 9.10 -1.29 -22.71
N HIS A 225 8.53 -0.17 -23.15
CA HIS A 225 7.30 -0.14 -23.98
C HIS A 225 6.13 -0.89 -23.34
N ILE A 226 5.87 -0.61 -22.04
CA ILE A 226 4.90 -1.33 -21.24
C ILE A 226 3.44 -0.94 -21.51
N LEU A 227 3.20 0.28 -22.02
CA LEU A 227 1.84 0.81 -22.19
C LEU A 227 1.19 0.32 -23.48
N GLU A 228 -0.07 0.00 -23.38
CA GLU A 228 -0.96 -0.30 -24.48
C GLU A 228 -2.15 0.66 -24.50
N SER A 229 -2.92 0.64 -25.61
CA SER A 229 -4.10 1.51 -25.73
C SER A 229 -5.11 1.23 -24.60
N GLY A 230 -5.57 2.27 -23.90
CA GLY A 230 -6.52 2.17 -22.80
C GLY A 230 -5.88 1.99 -21.41
N ASP A 231 -4.57 1.74 -21.31
CA ASP A 231 -3.90 1.53 -20.03
C ASP A 231 -3.93 2.78 -19.15
N VAL A 232 -3.62 3.94 -19.74
CA VAL A 232 -3.62 5.21 -18.99
C VAL A 232 -5.02 5.53 -18.43
N GLU A 233 -6.05 5.32 -19.23
CA GLU A 233 -7.45 5.49 -18.82
C GLU A 233 -7.83 4.54 -17.67
N ASN A 234 -7.33 3.31 -17.70
CA ASN A 234 -7.53 2.35 -16.62
C ASN A 234 -6.81 2.77 -15.33
N GLY A 235 -5.60 3.29 -15.43
CA GLY A 235 -4.86 3.84 -14.29
C GLY A 235 -5.56 5.05 -13.67
N LEU A 236 -6.03 5.99 -14.51
CA LEU A 236 -6.78 7.16 -14.04
C LEU A 236 -8.11 6.77 -13.39
N ARG A 237 -8.76 5.72 -13.90
CA ARG A 237 -9.97 5.17 -13.30
C ARG A 237 -9.69 4.57 -11.93
N ALA A 238 -8.58 3.84 -11.78
CA ALA A 238 -8.16 3.31 -10.49
C ALA A 238 -7.90 4.46 -9.49
N ALA A 239 -7.14 5.48 -9.89
CA ALA A 239 -6.87 6.64 -9.05
C ALA A 239 -8.17 7.33 -8.57
N SER A 240 -9.11 7.56 -9.49
CA SER A 240 -10.41 8.16 -9.17
C SER A 240 -11.29 7.28 -8.28
N ALA A 241 -11.19 5.95 -8.43
CA ALA A 241 -12.01 5.01 -7.66
C ALA A 241 -11.58 4.90 -6.19
N VAL A 242 -10.28 5.11 -5.90
CA VAL A 242 -9.73 5.09 -4.54
C VAL A 242 -9.61 6.50 -3.92
N GLY A 243 -10.07 7.55 -4.60
CA GLY A 243 -10.09 8.91 -4.08
C GLY A 243 -11.11 9.09 -2.94
N ASP A 244 -10.78 9.93 -1.96
CA ASP A 244 -11.59 10.16 -0.76
C ASP A 244 -13.01 10.67 -1.08
N ASP A 245 -13.18 11.48 -2.13
CA ASP A 245 -14.48 11.98 -2.55
C ASP A 245 -15.39 10.87 -3.07
N THR A 246 -14.84 9.93 -3.84
CA THR A 246 -15.57 8.77 -4.36
C THR A 246 -15.96 7.84 -3.22
N LEU A 247 -15.01 7.46 -2.36
CA LEU A 247 -15.24 6.56 -1.24
C LEU A 247 -16.26 7.14 -0.25
N GLN A 248 -16.13 8.40 0.14
CA GLN A 248 -17.07 9.06 1.04
C GLN A 248 -18.49 9.17 0.45
N LYS A 249 -18.59 9.45 -0.86
CA LYS A 249 -19.88 9.51 -1.53
C LYS A 249 -20.57 8.15 -1.58
N GLU A 250 -19.83 7.08 -1.80
CA GLU A 250 -20.35 5.71 -1.77
C GLU A 250 -20.86 5.31 -0.39
N GLU A 251 -20.12 5.64 0.67
CA GLU A 251 -20.42 5.19 2.02
C GLU A 251 -21.48 6.00 2.75
N GLN A 252 -21.37 7.32 2.68
CA GLN A 252 -22.21 8.23 3.47
C GLN A 252 -23.11 9.13 2.61
N GLY A 253 -23.00 9.05 1.28
CA GLY A 253 -23.83 9.81 0.34
C GLY A 253 -23.43 11.28 0.16
N TYR A 254 -22.42 11.77 0.86
CA TYR A 254 -21.92 13.14 0.77
C TYR A 254 -20.40 13.20 1.01
N VAL A 255 -19.80 14.29 0.58
CA VAL A 255 -18.33 14.51 0.62
C VAL A 255 -18.01 15.56 1.69
N VAL A 256 -16.97 15.30 2.49
CA VAL A 256 -16.44 16.21 3.52
C VAL A 256 -14.96 16.52 3.23
N PRO A 257 -14.67 17.53 2.39
CA PRO A 257 -13.29 17.80 1.94
C PRO A 257 -12.27 18.04 3.05
N ASP A 258 -12.70 18.61 4.19
CA ASP A 258 -11.82 18.87 5.33
C ASP A 258 -11.39 17.57 6.08
N SER A 259 -12.00 16.44 5.76
CA SER A 259 -11.65 15.12 6.31
C SER A 259 -10.80 14.28 5.35
N PHE A 260 -10.52 14.74 4.15
CA PHE A 260 -9.71 14.02 3.17
C PHE A 260 -8.31 13.75 3.70
N THR A 261 -7.85 12.54 3.47
CA THR A 261 -6.50 12.06 3.76
C THR A 261 -5.81 11.56 2.49
N HIS A 262 -6.59 11.19 1.48
CA HIS A 262 -6.15 10.84 0.14
C HIS A 262 -6.55 11.91 -0.89
N GLY A 263 -6.04 11.82 -2.10
CA GLY A 263 -6.42 12.69 -3.21
C GLY A 263 -7.87 12.48 -3.67
N THR A 264 -8.37 13.37 -4.53
CA THR A 264 -9.70 13.30 -5.17
C THR A 264 -9.57 12.93 -6.64
#